data_f7b5bcdafdd2e9c767f388d43230de39
#
_entry.id   f7b5bcdafdd2e9c767f388d43230de39
#
_cell.length_a   1.000
_cell.length_b   1.000
_cell.length_c   1.000
_cell.angle_alpha   90.00
_cell.angle_beta   90.00
_cell.angle_gamma   90.00
#
_symmetry.space_group_name_H-M   'P 1'
#
loop_
_entity.id
_entity.type
_entity.pdbx_description
1 polymer ?
#
loop_
_entity_poly.entity_id
_entity_poly.type
_entity_poly.pdbx_seq_one_letter_code
_entity_poly.pdbx_strand_id
1 'polypeptide(L)'
;AAHKVNRFHWHLTEDQGWRLEIKKYPLLTEKGQWRKETVVGSLYSGVYDGIPHGGYYTQDQVKELVRYAAERYVTIIPEIELPGHALAAIACYPELSCGLEDHYETATKWGIFKQVYCTKESTFKFLEDVFDEVFELFPSELIHIGGDECPKASWKACPHCQSMIKKLGLK
;
A
#
# COMPACT_ATOMS: atom_id res chain seq x y z
N ALA A 1 -0.14 -22.84 -12.53
CA ALA A 1 0.35 -24.12 -13.07
C ALA A 1 -0.37 -24.53 -14.36
N ALA A 2 -1.71 -24.59 -14.38
CA ALA A 2 -2.46 -25.02 -15.58
C ALA A 2 -2.17 -24.15 -16.83
N HIS A 3 -1.94 -22.86 -16.64
CA HIS A 3 -1.56 -21.91 -17.69
C HIS A 3 -0.04 -21.77 -17.88
N LYS A 4 0.77 -22.68 -17.33
CA LYS A 4 2.24 -22.64 -17.36
C LYS A 4 2.85 -21.37 -16.68
N VAL A 5 2.09 -20.74 -15.80
CA VAL A 5 2.57 -19.64 -14.96
C VAL A 5 3.35 -20.23 -13.79
N ASN A 6 4.56 -19.73 -13.54
CA ASN A 6 5.42 -20.12 -12.43
C ASN A 6 5.71 -18.98 -11.44
N ARG A 7 5.19 -17.80 -11.70
CA ARG A 7 5.25 -16.65 -10.81
C ARG A 7 3.90 -15.98 -10.76
N PHE A 8 3.50 -15.57 -9.55
CA PHE A 8 2.27 -14.85 -9.30
C PHE A 8 2.60 -13.56 -8.58
N HIS A 9 2.42 -12.45 -9.26
CA HIS A 9 2.55 -11.11 -8.69
C HIS A 9 1.26 -10.78 -7.95
N TRP A 10 1.36 -10.54 -6.65
CA TRP A 10 0.22 -10.31 -5.77
C TRP A 10 0.24 -8.90 -5.20
N HIS A 11 -0.59 -8.04 -5.77
CA HIS A 11 -0.79 -6.65 -5.36
C HIS A 11 -1.63 -6.59 -4.08
N LEU A 12 -1.03 -6.23 -2.95
CA LEU A 12 -1.63 -6.37 -1.62
C LEU A 12 -2.00 -5.05 -0.96
N THR A 13 -1.52 -3.92 -1.49
CA THR A 13 -1.78 -2.60 -0.90
C THR A 13 -2.09 -1.57 -1.97
N GLU A 14 -3.05 -0.67 -1.69
CA GLU A 14 -3.49 0.34 -2.63
C GLU A 14 -4.21 1.47 -1.88
N ASP A 15 -4.47 2.59 -2.54
CA ASP A 15 -5.24 3.73 -2.01
C ASP A 15 -6.65 3.33 -1.53
N GLN A 16 -7.27 2.31 -2.18
CA GLN A 16 -8.62 1.82 -1.89
C GLN A 16 -8.65 0.73 -0.83
N GLY A 17 -7.51 0.32 -0.30
CA GLY A 17 -7.47 -0.61 0.82
C GLY A 17 -6.16 -1.36 0.99
N TRP A 18 -5.83 -1.65 2.23
CA TRP A 18 -4.71 -2.48 2.65
C TRP A 18 -5.18 -3.92 2.87
N ARG A 19 -4.50 -4.91 2.27
CA ARG A 19 -5.00 -6.30 2.20
C ARG A 19 -4.14 -7.34 2.92
N LEU A 20 -3.11 -6.93 3.66
CA LEU A 20 -2.19 -7.82 4.35
C LEU A 20 -2.16 -7.50 5.85
N GLU A 21 -2.32 -8.51 6.70
CA GLU A 21 -2.12 -8.35 8.13
C GLU A 21 -0.65 -8.03 8.45
N ILE A 22 -0.43 -6.89 9.12
CA ILE A 22 0.84 -6.49 9.72
C ILE A 22 0.59 -6.36 11.22
N LYS A 23 1.13 -7.28 12.00
CA LYS A 23 0.85 -7.38 13.44
C LYS A 23 1.32 -6.15 14.21
N LYS A 24 2.42 -5.56 13.77
CA LYS A 24 2.97 -4.36 14.38
C LYS A 24 2.10 -3.12 14.13
N TYR A 25 1.31 -3.12 13.05
CA TYR A 25 0.46 -2.01 12.64
C TYR A 25 -0.99 -2.45 12.44
N PRO A 26 -1.72 -2.79 13.51
CA PRO A 26 -3.06 -3.40 13.42
C PRO A 26 -4.11 -2.52 12.73
N LEU A 27 -3.99 -1.19 12.80
CA LEU A 27 -4.93 -0.29 12.12
C LEU A 27 -4.95 -0.48 10.60
N LEU A 28 -3.87 -1.01 10.00
CA LEU A 28 -3.85 -1.32 8.56
C LEU A 28 -4.95 -2.29 8.16
N THR A 29 -5.29 -3.24 9.03
CA THR A 29 -6.37 -4.21 8.80
C THR A 29 -7.64 -3.89 9.56
N GLU A 30 -7.59 -3.21 10.69
CA GLU A 30 -8.80 -2.77 11.41
C GLU A 30 -9.54 -1.66 10.66
N LYS A 31 -8.80 -0.68 10.13
CA LYS A 31 -9.33 0.50 9.44
C LYS A 31 -8.96 0.51 7.95
N GLY A 32 -7.68 0.32 7.61
CA GLY A 32 -7.15 0.49 6.26
C GLY A 32 -7.68 -0.50 5.23
N GLN A 33 -8.25 -1.62 5.66
CA GLN A 33 -8.93 -2.54 4.77
C GLN A 33 -10.26 -1.99 4.22
N TRP A 34 -10.88 -1.02 4.92
CA TRP A 34 -12.23 -0.56 4.62
C TRP A 34 -12.24 0.72 3.78
N ARG A 35 -13.10 0.74 2.77
CA ARG A 35 -13.61 1.97 2.15
C ARG A 35 -15.11 2.05 2.32
N LYS A 36 -15.66 3.25 2.45
CA LYS A 36 -17.08 3.45 2.78
C LYS A 36 -18.04 3.09 1.64
N GLU A 37 -17.57 3.14 0.41
CA GLU A 37 -18.34 2.89 -0.80
C GLU A 37 -17.39 2.71 -2.00
N THR A 38 -17.91 2.32 -3.14
CA THR A 38 -17.12 2.19 -4.37
C THR A 38 -17.78 2.93 -5.53
N VAL A 39 -16.96 3.61 -6.33
CA VAL A 39 -17.44 4.25 -7.58
C VAL A 39 -18.02 3.20 -8.52
N VAL A 40 -19.17 3.49 -9.11
CA VAL A 40 -19.88 2.61 -10.04
C VAL A 40 -19.60 3.05 -11.48
N GLY A 41 -19.22 2.10 -12.32
CA GLY A 41 -18.95 2.35 -13.74
C GLY A 41 -17.63 3.09 -13.97
N SER A 42 -17.68 4.27 -14.56
CA SER A 42 -16.49 5.07 -14.88
C SER A 42 -15.95 5.81 -13.64
N LEU A 43 -14.62 6.04 -13.60
CA LEU A 43 -13.95 6.91 -12.63
C LEU A 43 -14.62 8.29 -12.47
N TYR A 44 -15.19 8.79 -13.54
CA TYR A 44 -15.82 10.12 -13.60
C TYR A 44 -17.35 10.10 -13.48
N SER A 45 -17.96 8.95 -13.19
CA SER A 45 -19.42 8.83 -13.09
C SER A 45 -20.03 9.69 -11.99
N GLY A 46 -19.29 9.91 -10.90
CA GLY A 46 -19.83 10.57 -9.70
C GLY A 46 -20.88 9.75 -8.97
N VAL A 47 -21.14 8.51 -9.40
CA VAL A 47 -22.09 7.59 -8.80
C VAL A 47 -21.34 6.59 -7.93
N TYR A 48 -21.84 6.35 -6.72
CA TYR A 48 -21.28 5.40 -5.75
C TYR A 48 -22.34 4.40 -5.31
N ASP A 49 -21.90 3.19 -4.94
CA ASP A 49 -22.80 2.12 -4.51
C ASP A 49 -23.31 2.27 -3.06
N GLY A 50 -22.69 3.15 -2.27
CA GLY A 50 -23.02 3.35 -0.86
C GLY A 50 -22.79 2.12 0.02
N ILE A 51 -22.03 1.13 -0.46
CA ILE A 51 -21.81 -0.14 0.23
C ILE A 51 -20.35 -0.19 0.75
N PRO A 52 -20.13 -0.28 2.07
CA PRO A 52 -18.80 -0.49 2.60
C PRO A 52 -18.15 -1.75 2.04
N HIS A 53 -16.90 -1.63 1.59
CA HIS A 53 -16.14 -2.74 1.06
C HIS A 53 -14.81 -2.87 1.79
N GLY A 54 -14.46 -4.10 2.18
CA GLY A 54 -13.21 -4.40 2.88
C GLY A 54 -12.88 -5.87 2.85
N GLY A 55 -11.72 -6.20 3.39
CA GLY A 55 -11.20 -7.54 3.50
C GLY A 55 -9.67 -7.51 3.47
N TYR A 56 -9.07 -8.48 4.13
CA TYR A 56 -7.60 -8.66 4.16
C TYR A 56 -7.29 -10.14 4.33
N TYR A 57 -6.03 -10.47 4.12
CA TYR A 57 -5.49 -11.81 4.39
C TYR A 57 -4.72 -11.79 5.71
N THR A 58 -5.04 -12.73 6.60
CA THR A 58 -4.23 -12.96 7.79
C THR A 58 -2.88 -13.57 7.40
N GLN A 59 -1.88 -13.42 8.25
CA GLN A 59 -0.57 -14.03 8.01
C GLN A 59 -0.65 -15.55 7.86
N ASP A 60 -1.54 -16.20 8.58
CA ASP A 60 -1.73 -17.65 8.48
C ASP A 60 -2.33 -18.05 7.12
N GLN A 61 -3.31 -17.28 6.62
CA GLN A 61 -3.85 -17.48 5.26
C GLN A 61 -2.77 -17.26 4.19
N VAL A 62 -1.92 -16.24 4.36
CA VAL A 62 -0.81 -15.99 3.43
C VAL A 62 0.17 -17.17 3.43
N LYS A 63 0.58 -17.66 4.60
CA LYS A 63 1.47 -18.84 4.72
C LYS A 63 0.87 -20.08 4.05
N GLU A 64 -0.43 -20.32 4.22
CA GLU A 64 -1.13 -21.40 3.55
C GLU A 64 -1.09 -21.26 2.03
N LEU A 65 -1.40 -20.05 1.51
CA LEU A 65 -1.37 -19.77 0.07
C LEU A 65 0.03 -19.89 -0.52
N VAL A 66 1.06 -19.42 0.17
CA VAL A 66 2.45 -19.54 -0.24
C VAL A 66 2.85 -21.02 -0.34
N ARG A 67 2.52 -21.82 0.68
CA ARG A 67 2.76 -23.27 0.66
C ARG A 67 2.00 -23.95 -0.49
N TYR A 68 0.72 -23.64 -0.67
CA TYR A 68 -0.11 -24.18 -1.75
C TYR A 68 0.47 -23.84 -3.14
N ALA A 69 0.97 -22.62 -3.33
CA ALA A 69 1.61 -22.18 -4.56
C ALA A 69 2.94 -22.94 -4.80
N ALA A 70 3.77 -23.08 -3.77
CA ALA A 70 5.06 -23.77 -3.85
C ALA A 70 4.90 -25.24 -4.25
N GLU A 71 3.90 -25.95 -3.73
CA GLU A 71 3.57 -27.33 -4.13
C GLU A 71 3.23 -27.44 -5.63
N ARG A 72 2.94 -26.32 -6.28
CA ARG A 72 2.60 -26.23 -7.71
C ARG A 72 3.65 -25.51 -8.53
N TYR A 73 4.84 -25.33 -7.95
CA TYR A 73 5.97 -24.63 -8.57
C TYR A 73 5.63 -23.18 -8.99
N VAL A 74 4.79 -22.51 -8.20
CA VAL A 74 4.46 -21.10 -8.38
C VAL A 74 5.07 -20.30 -7.23
N THR A 75 5.92 -19.33 -7.54
CA THR A 75 6.45 -18.37 -6.57
C THR A 75 5.51 -17.16 -6.49
N ILE A 76 5.09 -16.80 -5.29
CA ILE A 76 4.32 -15.57 -5.06
C ILE A 76 5.30 -14.42 -4.82
N ILE A 77 5.16 -13.34 -5.60
CA ILE A 77 5.89 -12.08 -5.46
C ILE A 77 4.92 -11.06 -4.89
N PRO A 78 5.03 -10.67 -3.61
CA PRO A 78 4.14 -9.67 -3.04
C PRO A 78 4.49 -8.28 -3.54
N GLU A 79 3.48 -7.41 -3.65
CA GLU A 79 3.65 -5.99 -3.89
C GLU A 79 3.12 -5.19 -2.71
N ILE A 80 3.98 -4.31 -2.21
CA ILE A 80 3.69 -3.30 -1.20
C ILE A 80 4.01 -1.94 -1.83
N GLU A 81 2.97 -1.17 -2.08
CA GLU A 81 3.08 0.11 -2.78
C GLU A 81 3.80 1.18 -1.97
N LEU A 82 4.77 1.81 -2.60
CA LEU A 82 5.45 3.03 -2.13
C LEU A 82 6.11 3.77 -3.32
N PRO A 83 6.33 5.08 -3.23
CA PRO A 83 5.80 6.01 -2.22
C PRO A 83 4.39 6.52 -2.51
N GLY A 84 3.84 6.28 -3.72
CA GLY A 84 2.46 6.50 -4.11
C GLY A 84 1.54 5.39 -3.64
N HIS A 85 0.26 5.47 -4.01
CA HIS A 85 -0.78 4.46 -3.69
C HIS A 85 -0.82 4.08 -2.20
N ALA A 86 -0.55 5.07 -1.33
CA ALA A 86 -0.34 4.89 0.11
C ALA A 86 -1.50 5.39 0.98
N LEU A 87 -2.60 5.86 0.35
CA LEU A 87 -3.65 6.58 1.07
C LEU A 87 -4.34 5.72 2.13
N ALA A 88 -4.52 4.41 1.90
CA ALA A 88 -5.08 3.52 2.91
C ALA A 88 -4.20 3.44 4.18
N ALA A 89 -2.87 3.37 4.02
CA ALA A 89 -1.94 3.38 5.14
C ALA A 89 -1.88 4.77 5.81
N ILE A 90 -1.85 5.83 5.04
CA ILE A 90 -1.87 7.22 5.54
C ILE A 90 -3.17 7.53 6.29
N ALA A 91 -4.31 6.99 5.87
CA ALA A 91 -5.57 7.12 6.59
C ALA A 91 -5.56 6.44 7.96
N CYS A 92 -4.72 5.41 8.14
CA CYS A 92 -4.49 4.74 9.42
C CYS A 92 -3.46 5.44 10.29
N TYR A 93 -2.40 5.95 9.68
CA TYR A 93 -1.22 6.54 10.30
C TYR A 93 -0.87 7.86 9.59
N PRO A 94 -1.60 8.96 9.90
CA PRO A 94 -1.46 10.25 9.20
C PRO A 94 -0.04 10.84 9.24
N GLU A 95 0.74 10.49 10.26
CA GLU A 95 2.15 10.90 10.42
C GLU A 95 3.06 10.40 9.29
N LEU A 96 2.65 9.37 8.54
CA LEU A 96 3.38 8.88 7.37
C LEU A 96 3.32 9.85 6.18
N SER A 97 2.35 10.76 6.19
CA SER A 97 2.16 11.78 5.16
C SER A 97 3.05 13.01 5.36
N CYS A 98 3.00 13.92 4.38
CA CYS A 98 3.62 15.24 4.49
C CYS A 98 2.86 16.21 5.43
N GLY A 99 1.72 15.80 6.00
CA GLY A 99 0.94 16.63 6.94
C GLY A 99 0.31 17.85 6.28
N LEU A 100 -0.09 17.75 5.02
CA LEU A 100 -0.70 18.87 4.27
C LEU A 100 -2.23 18.90 4.32
N GLU A 101 -2.83 17.91 4.97
CA GLU A 101 -4.28 17.77 5.11
C GLU A 101 -4.61 17.41 6.56
N ASP A 102 -5.77 17.88 7.04
CA ASP A 102 -6.22 17.64 8.42
C ASP A 102 -6.82 16.23 8.60
N HIS A 103 -7.23 15.60 7.49
CA HIS A 103 -7.90 14.30 7.54
C HIS A 103 -7.62 13.49 6.27
N TYR A 104 -7.45 12.17 6.46
CA TYR A 104 -7.24 11.20 5.39
C TYR A 104 -8.25 10.07 5.50
N GLU A 105 -8.83 9.67 4.38
CA GLU A 105 -9.72 8.52 4.23
C GLU A 105 -9.22 7.60 3.13
N THR A 106 -9.51 6.31 3.26
CA THR A 106 -9.28 5.32 2.21
C THR A 106 -10.10 5.70 0.96
N ALA A 107 -9.48 5.63 -0.22
CA ALA A 107 -10.11 6.05 -1.46
C ALA A 107 -11.31 5.18 -1.83
N THR A 108 -12.34 5.83 -2.39
CA THR A 108 -13.58 5.17 -2.85
C THR A 108 -13.60 4.92 -4.36
N LYS A 109 -12.56 5.36 -5.05
CA LYS A 109 -12.38 5.21 -6.51
C LYS A 109 -10.90 5.00 -6.82
N TRP A 110 -10.60 4.45 -8.00
CA TRP A 110 -9.22 4.41 -8.49
C TRP A 110 -8.76 5.79 -8.99
N GLY A 111 -7.47 5.96 -9.12
CA GLY A 111 -6.87 7.21 -9.63
C GLY A 111 -5.51 7.46 -9.06
N ILE A 112 -4.90 8.55 -9.49
CA ILE A 112 -3.59 9.01 -9.01
C ILE A 112 -3.84 10.05 -7.92
N PHE A 113 -3.50 9.71 -6.68
CA PHE A 113 -3.71 10.58 -5.52
C PHE A 113 -2.42 11.31 -5.16
N LYS A 114 -2.54 12.56 -4.71
CA LYS A 114 -1.39 13.39 -4.30
C LYS A 114 -0.82 13.01 -2.91
N GLN A 115 -1.56 12.20 -2.15
CA GLN A 115 -1.17 11.73 -0.84
C GLN A 115 -0.16 10.58 -1.01
N VAL A 116 1.10 10.89 -0.76
CA VAL A 116 2.22 9.94 -0.85
C VAL A 116 2.96 9.91 0.47
N TYR A 117 3.74 8.85 0.70
CA TYR A 117 4.61 8.78 1.87
C TYR A 117 5.59 9.95 1.91
N CYS A 118 5.76 10.52 3.10
CA CYS A 118 6.76 11.55 3.36
C CYS A 118 8.14 10.91 3.56
N THR A 119 9.20 11.68 3.35
CA THR A 119 10.60 11.23 3.55
C THR A 119 11.07 11.36 5.01
N LYS A 120 10.17 11.24 5.98
CA LYS A 120 10.49 11.26 7.42
C LYS A 120 11.12 9.94 7.85
N GLU A 121 11.98 10.00 8.86
CA GLU A 121 12.57 8.80 9.48
C GLU A 121 11.51 7.83 9.99
N SER A 122 10.43 8.35 10.58
CA SER A 122 9.30 7.54 11.03
C SER A 122 8.61 6.76 9.90
N THR A 123 8.58 7.31 8.69
CA THR A 123 8.03 6.62 7.52
C THR A 123 8.94 5.49 7.06
N PHE A 124 10.24 5.72 7.03
CA PHE A 124 11.21 4.64 6.74
C PHE A 124 11.13 3.54 7.78
N LYS A 125 11.04 3.90 9.06
CA LYS A 125 10.88 2.90 10.14
C LYS A 125 9.58 2.08 9.99
N PHE A 126 8.48 2.73 9.62
CA PHE A 126 7.23 2.03 9.32
C PHE A 126 7.40 1.03 8.16
N LEU A 127 8.03 1.47 7.07
CA LEU A 127 8.27 0.60 5.90
C LEU A 127 9.20 -0.56 6.22
N GLU A 128 10.30 -0.33 6.97
CA GLU A 128 11.19 -1.39 7.45
C GLU A 128 10.41 -2.44 8.25
N ASP A 129 9.61 -2.00 9.22
CA ASP A 129 8.81 -2.89 10.05
C ASP A 129 7.77 -3.69 9.25
N VAL A 130 7.17 -3.08 8.21
CA VAL A 130 6.26 -3.76 7.29
C VAL A 130 7.02 -4.81 6.48
N PHE A 131 8.18 -4.44 5.91
CA PHE A 131 8.97 -5.37 5.11
C PHE A 131 9.56 -6.50 5.93
N ASP A 132 9.92 -6.29 7.20
CA ASP A 132 10.36 -7.36 8.09
C ASP A 132 9.30 -8.47 8.18
N GLU A 133 8.02 -8.12 8.39
CA GLU A 133 6.93 -9.11 8.42
C GLU A 133 6.66 -9.71 7.02
N VAL A 134 6.76 -8.93 5.95
CA VAL A 134 6.59 -9.42 4.57
C VAL A 134 7.68 -10.43 4.21
N PHE A 135 8.94 -10.19 4.58
CA PHE A 135 10.04 -11.11 4.32
C PHE A 135 9.89 -12.45 5.05
N GLU A 136 9.29 -12.45 6.23
CA GLU A 136 8.97 -13.67 6.96
C GLU A 136 7.84 -14.49 6.30
N LEU A 137 6.91 -13.82 5.61
CA LEU A 137 5.73 -14.44 4.99
C LEU A 137 6.03 -15.01 3.59
N PHE A 138 6.89 -14.34 2.83
CA PHE A 138 7.12 -14.66 1.42
C PHE A 138 8.57 -15.08 1.18
N PRO A 139 8.82 -16.35 0.81
CA PRO A 139 10.17 -16.87 0.53
C PRO A 139 10.71 -16.44 -0.84
N SER A 140 10.05 -15.51 -1.50
CA SER A 140 10.49 -14.94 -2.78
C SER A 140 11.76 -14.11 -2.59
N GLU A 141 12.72 -14.27 -3.50
CA GLU A 141 13.91 -13.40 -3.58
C GLU A 141 13.56 -11.98 -4.10
N LEU A 142 12.35 -11.81 -4.63
CA LEU A 142 11.87 -10.56 -5.21
C LEU A 142 10.63 -10.08 -4.47
N ILE A 143 10.60 -8.80 -4.19
CA ILE A 143 9.43 -8.06 -3.72
C ILE A 143 9.21 -6.88 -4.68
N HIS A 144 7.97 -6.67 -5.07
CA HIS A 144 7.60 -5.50 -5.86
C HIS A 144 7.23 -4.36 -4.91
N ILE A 145 7.74 -3.17 -5.16
CA ILE A 145 7.51 -1.98 -4.33
C ILE A 145 6.62 -0.94 -5.01
N GLY A 146 6.01 -1.30 -6.13
CA GLY A 146 5.25 -0.36 -6.97
C GLY A 146 6.18 0.70 -7.57
N GLY A 147 5.99 1.94 -7.15
CA GLY A 147 6.86 3.06 -7.52
C GLY A 147 6.32 3.89 -8.68
N ASP A 148 5.22 3.47 -9.27
CA ASP A 148 4.53 4.19 -10.34
C ASP A 148 3.65 5.32 -9.79
N GLU A 149 3.13 6.12 -10.70
CA GLU A 149 2.12 7.15 -10.49
C GLU A 149 2.30 8.01 -9.21
N CYS A 150 3.55 8.31 -8.82
CA CYS A 150 3.86 9.07 -7.62
C CYS A 150 3.90 10.59 -7.89
N PRO A 151 2.83 11.34 -7.58
CA PRO A 151 2.82 12.79 -7.74
C PRO A 151 3.76 13.47 -6.75
N LYS A 152 4.57 14.40 -7.24
CA LYS A 152 5.56 15.11 -6.41
C LYS A 152 5.03 16.38 -5.74
N ALA A 153 3.73 16.67 -5.88
CA ALA A 153 3.14 17.91 -5.36
C ALA A 153 3.29 18.01 -3.83
N SER A 154 3.00 16.93 -3.10
CA SER A 154 3.13 16.89 -1.64
C SER A 154 4.57 17.09 -1.18
N TRP A 155 5.55 16.46 -1.84
CA TRP A 155 6.97 16.67 -1.53
C TRP A 155 7.45 18.09 -1.85
N LYS A 156 6.94 18.69 -2.93
CA LYS A 156 7.27 20.09 -3.28
C LYS A 156 6.74 21.07 -2.25
N ALA A 157 5.57 20.82 -1.67
CA ALA A 157 4.97 21.65 -0.65
C ALA A 157 5.49 21.38 0.77
N CYS A 158 6.10 20.23 1.02
CA CYS A 158 6.56 19.81 2.34
C CYS A 158 7.92 20.40 2.71
N PRO A 159 8.02 21.24 3.78
CA PRO A 159 9.29 21.81 4.20
C PRO A 159 10.35 20.75 4.55
N HIS A 160 9.94 19.64 5.18
CA HIS A 160 10.83 18.53 5.49
C HIS A 160 11.43 17.90 4.22
N CYS A 161 10.60 17.55 3.24
CA CYS A 161 11.07 16.97 1.99
C CYS A 161 11.99 17.94 1.22
N GLN A 162 11.66 19.23 1.19
CA GLN A 162 12.52 20.25 0.56
C GLN A 162 13.88 20.38 1.25
N SER A 163 13.89 20.30 2.59
CA SER A 163 15.15 20.29 3.36
C SER A 163 15.99 19.06 3.03
N MET A 164 15.37 17.87 2.91
CA MET A 164 16.08 16.63 2.56
C MET A 164 16.64 16.68 1.14
N ILE A 165 15.87 17.17 0.15
CA ILE A 165 16.32 17.35 -1.23
C ILE A 165 17.57 18.23 -1.25
N LYS A 166 17.54 19.36 -0.55
CA LYS A 166 18.67 20.29 -0.45
C LYS A 166 19.88 19.64 0.23
N LYS A 167 19.66 18.94 1.36
CA LYS A 167 20.72 18.26 2.11
C LYS A 167 21.44 17.20 1.29
N LEU A 168 20.69 16.46 0.45
CA LEU A 168 21.21 15.38 -0.39
C LEU A 168 21.70 15.86 -1.77
N GLY A 169 21.60 17.14 -2.09
CA GLY A 169 22.00 17.70 -3.39
C GLY A 169 21.16 17.18 -4.56
N LEU A 170 19.94 16.76 -4.31
CA LEU A 170 19.02 16.27 -5.34
C LEU A 170 18.41 17.43 -6.14
N LYS A 171 18.02 17.15 -7.40
CA LYS A 171 17.44 18.16 -8.32
C LYS A 171 15.94 17.92 -8.51
#